data_c41a6d727c6a831300762543c239eb1a
#
_entry.id   c41a6d727c6a831300762543c239eb1a
#
_cell.length_a   1.000
_cell.length_b   1.000
_cell.length_c   1.000
_cell.angle_alpha   90.00
_cell.angle_beta   90.00
_cell.angle_gamma   90.00
#
_symmetry.space_group_name_H-M   'P 1'
#
loop_
_entity.id
_entity.type
_entity.pdbx_description
1 polymer ?
#
loop_
_entity_poly.entity_id
_entity_poly.type
_entity_poly.pdbx_seq_one_letter_code
_entity_poly.pdbx_strand_id
1 'polypeptide(L)'
;MLVGPDKVKWALPENVLCSCSDFFKQALRGQFKESSGHIELPEDDPVAFEHFIRSVYSVHMGNQPEAQLRELPTSQVIDVYLLAYKYLNVIFQDASIGVVWRDLKADCLKSRSEYYSIVDVFAKTLKSSKMRLLLARSFVYRHFCGASSGANMPEWCEKIVEHGNAELNSILLKEVFRWIADYQKKTGLIKKPPTFLDFVGCVDDFLIEST
;
A
#
# COMPACT_ATOMS: atom_id res chain seq x y z
N MET A 1 7.99 -24.04 -4.86
CA MET A 1 6.91 -23.38 -4.13
C MET A 1 5.58 -23.59 -4.83
N LEU A 2 4.48 -23.59 -4.10
CA LEU A 2 3.11 -23.67 -4.61
C LEU A 2 2.35 -22.42 -4.14
N VAL A 3 1.76 -21.66 -5.06
CA VAL A 3 1.12 -20.38 -4.76
C VAL A 3 -0.35 -20.40 -5.21
N GLY A 4 -1.21 -19.90 -4.35
CA GLY A 4 -2.64 -19.78 -4.60
C GLY A 4 -3.42 -21.10 -4.44
N PRO A 5 -4.76 -21.01 -4.50
CA PRO A 5 -5.65 -22.16 -4.36
C PRO A 5 -5.41 -23.22 -5.45
N ASP A 6 -5.01 -22.79 -6.64
CA ASP A 6 -4.72 -23.67 -7.78
C ASP A 6 -3.29 -24.25 -7.75
N LYS A 7 -2.53 -23.98 -6.70
CA LYS A 7 -1.16 -24.47 -6.47
C LYS A 7 -0.23 -24.23 -7.65
N VAL A 8 -0.20 -23.00 -8.18
CA VAL A 8 0.69 -22.60 -9.26
C VAL A 8 2.14 -22.85 -8.84
N LYS A 9 2.87 -23.63 -9.65
CA LYS A 9 4.25 -24.04 -9.32
C LYS A 9 5.27 -22.97 -9.68
N TRP A 10 6.14 -22.65 -8.72
CA TRP A 10 7.26 -21.73 -8.89
C TRP A 10 8.57 -22.42 -8.52
N ALA A 11 9.54 -22.36 -9.43
CA ALA A 11 10.93 -22.79 -9.18
C ALA A 11 11.78 -21.53 -8.99
N LEU A 12 12.13 -21.21 -7.75
CA LEU A 12 12.87 -20.01 -7.39
C LEU A 12 14.14 -20.37 -6.63
N PRO A 13 15.30 -19.76 -6.95
CA PRO A 13 16.54 -19.98 -6.21
C PRO A 13 16.40 -19.52 -4.75
N GLU A 14 16.79 -20.38 -3.81
CA GLU A 14 16.73 -20.08 -2.38
C GLU A 14 17.48 -18.80 -2.00
N ASN A 15 18.68 -18.61 -2.57
CA ASN A 15 19.50 -17.43 -2.29
C ASN A 15 18.80 -16.12 -2.66
N VAL A 16 18.02 -16.08 -3.74
CA VAL A 16 17.25 -14.90 -4.16
C VAL A 16 16.14 -14.62 -3.15
N LEU A 17 15.37 -15.63 -2.76
CA LEU A 17 14.31 -15.49 -1.77
C LEU A 17 14.85 -15.06 -0.39
N CYS A 18 15.92 -15.71 0.07
CA CYS A 18 16.53 -15.39 1.36
C CYS A 18 17.21 -14.02 1.41
N SER A 19 17.64 -13.49 0.26
CA SER A 19 18.24 -12.15 0.21
C SER A 19 17.24 -11.03 0.28
N CYS A 20 15.99 -11.29 -0.09
CA CYS A 20 14.96 -10.26 -0.17
C CYS A 20 13.94 -10.30 0.98
N SER A 21 13.92 -11.35 1.79
CA SER A 21 12.88 -11.54 2.80
C SER A 21 13.36 -12.33 4.00
N ASP A 22 13.25 -11.74 5.18
CA ASP A 22 13.53 -12.44 6.43
C ASP A 22 12.54 -13.58 6.69
N PHE A 23 11.30 -13.46 6.21
CA PHE A 23 10.34 -14.56 6.26
C PHE A 23 10.87 -15.79 5.49
N PHE A 24 11.26 -15.64 4.23
CA PHE A 24 11.79 -16.76 3.42
C PHE A 24 13.11 -17.27 3.97
N LYS A 25 13.95 -16.38 4.49
CA LYS A 25 15.20 -16.79 5.13
C LYS A 25 14.96 -17.69 6.34
N GLN A 26 14.02 -17.34 7.20
CA GLN A 26 13.67 -18.17 8.36
C GLN A 26 12.95 -19.44 7.96
N ALA A 27 12.02 -19.40 7.00
CA ALA A 27 11.28 -20.57 6.53
C ALA A 27 12.23 -21.62 5.91
N LEU A 28 13.14 -21.18 5.04
CA LEU A 28 14.02 -22.09 4.30
C LEU A 28 15.25 -22.55 5.09
N ARG A 29 15.79 -21.73 5.98
CA ARG A 29 17.01 -22.01 6.77
C ARG A 29 16.75 -22.29 8.23
N GLY A 30 15.51 -22.16 8.69
CA GLY A 30 15.08 -22.46 10.05
C GLY A 30 14.81 -23.95 10.28
N GLN A 31 14.24 -24.25 11.44
CA GLN A 31 13.85 -25.62 11.83
C GLN A 31 12.38 -25.91 11.45
N PHE A 32 11.88 -25.34 10.38
CA PHE A 32 10.52 -25.55 9.89
C PHE A 32 10.49 -26.63 8.81
N LYS A 33 9.31 -27.21 8.54
CA LYS A 33 9.13 -28.22 7.48
C LYS A 33 9.46 -27.66 6.10
N GLU A 34 9.36 -26.37 5.91
CA GLU A 34 9.69 -25.63 4.69
C GLU A 34 11.19 -25.66 4.36
N SER A 35 12.05 -26.00 5.32
CA SER A 35 13.51 -26.21 5.10
C SER A 35 13.81 -27.33 4.10
N SER A 36 12.84 -28.22 3.83
CA SER A 36 12.92 -29.21 2.74
C SER A 36 12.79 -28.60 1.34
N GLY A 37 12.61 -27.28 1.23
CA GLY A 37 12.43 -26.58 -0.05
C GLY A 37 10.98 -26.56 -0.55
N HIS A 38 10.03 -27.11 0.20
CA HIS A 38 8.60 -27.12 -0.14
C HIS A 38 7.87 -26.05 0.65
N ILE A 39 7.50 -24.95 -0.02
CA ILE A 39 6.69 -23.87 0.55
C ILE A 39 5.32 -23.85 -0.14
N GLU A 40 4.25 -23.84 0.63
CA GLU A 40 2.89 -23.66 0.15
C GLU A 40 2.34 -22.31 0.66
N LEU A 41 1.80 -21.52 -0.26
CA LEU A 41 1.24 -20.19 -0.02
C LEU A 41 -0.21 -20.15 -0.58
N PRO A 42 -1.14 -20.91 0.03
CA PRO A 42 -2.47 -21.14 -0.55
C PRO A 42 -3.37 -19.90 -0.58
N GLU A 43 -3.07 -18.92 0.29
CA GLU A 43 -3.87 -17.69 0.43
C GLU A 43 -3.37 -16.56 -0.47
N ASP A 44 -2.22 -16.72 -1.14
CA ASP A 44 -1.64 -15.66 -1.95
C ASP A 44 -2.18 -15.69 -3.37
N ASP A 45 -2.41 -14.49 -3.92
CA ASP A 45 -2.75 -14.33 -5.32
C ASP A 45 -1.53 -14.62 -6.20
N PRO A 46 -1.60 -15.57 -7.16
CA PRO A 46 -0.47 -15.90 -8.02
C PRO A 46 0.00 -14.74 -8.90
N VAL A 47 -0.90 -13.83 -9.29
CA VAL A 47 -0.57 -12.66 -10.12
C VAL A 47 0.19 -11.62 -9.30
N ALA A 48 -0.29 -11.33 -8.10
CA ALA A 48 0.42 -10.45 -7.17
C ALA A 48 1.80 -11.01 -6.81
N PHE A 49 1.88 -12.34 -6.60
CA PHE A 49 3.14 -13.02 -6.32
C PHE A 49 4.11 -12.94 -7.52
N GLU A 50 3.60 -13.06 -8.76
CA GLU A 50 4.42 -12.87 -9.97
C GLU A 50 5.03 -11.47 -10.01
N HIS A 51 4.24 -10.42 -9.78
CA HIS A 51 4.75 -9.05 -9.75
C HIS A 51 5.78 -8.84 -8.63
N PHE A 52 5.53 -9.39 -7.44
CA PHE A 52 6.48 -9.36 -6.34
C PHE A 52 7.82 -10.02 -6.74
N ILE A 53 7.79 -11.22 -7.27
CA ILE A 53 9.00 -11.95 -7.69
C ILE A 53 9.73 -11.25 -8.84
N ARG A 54 9.03 -10.72 -9.82
CA ARG A 54 9.63 -9.91 -10.91
C ARG A 54 10.39 -8.70 -10.35
N SER A 55 9.81 -8.03 -9.37
CA SER A 55 10.46 -6.91 -8.69
C SER A 55 11.73 -7.36 -7.93
N VAL A 56 11.67 -8.50 -7.23
CA VAL A 56 12.83 -9.10 -6.56
C VAL A 56 13.96 -9.38 -7.54
N TYR A 57 13.66 -10.01 -8.67
CA TYR A 57 14.68 -10.27 -9.70
C TYR A 57 15.24 -9.00 -10.32
N SER A 58 14.38 -7.99 -10.54
CA SER A 58 14.81 -6.70 -11.08
C SER A 58 15.87 -6.04 -10.17
N VAL A 59 15.64 -6.05 -8.86
CA VAL A 59 16.62 -5.53 -7.88
C VAL A 59 17.88 -6.39 -7.85
N HIS A 60 17.74 -7.71 -7.92
CA HIS A 60 18.90 -8.61 -7.98
C HIS A 60 19.78 -8.36 -9.22
N MET A 61 19.19 -7.87 -10.31
CA MET A 61 19.88 -7.43 -11.52
C MET A 61 20.43 -6.00 -11.44
N GLY A 62 20.33 -5.32 -10.29
CA GLY A 62 20.85 -3.97 -10.07
C GLY A 62 19.91 -2.83 -10.43
N ASN A 63 18.64 -3.10 -10.73
CA ASN A 63 17.65 -2.06 -10.98
C ASN A 63 17.15 -1.45 -9.66
N GLN A 64 16.58 -0.24 -9.75
CA GLN A 64 15.91 0.39 -8.61
C GLN A 64 14.63 -0.38 -8.24
N PRO A 65 14.30 -0.50 -6.94
CA PRO A 65 13.12 -1.23 -6.49
C PRO A 65 11.80 -0.81 -7.14
N GLU A 66 11.66 0.49 -7.45
CA GLU A 66 10.44 1.03 -8.07
C GLU A 66 10.35 0.76 -9.58
N ALA A 67 11.43 0.33 -10.23
CA ALA A 67 11.49 0.25 -11.70
C ALA A 67 10.34 -0.59 -12.29
N GLN A 68 10.13 -1.78 -11.77
CA GLN A 68 9.03 -2.65 -12.19
C GLN A 68 7.66 -2.19 -11.68
N LEU A 69 7.62 -1.64 -10.46
CA LEU A 69 6.37 -1.20 -9.85
C LEU A 69 5.73 -0.02 -10.59
N ARG A 70 6.56 0.84 -11.20
CA ARG A 70 6.08 2.00 -11.97
C ARG A 70 5.33 1.64 -13.26
N GLU A 71 5.49 0.43 -13.73
CA GLU A 71 4.81 -0.10 -14.92
C GLU A 71 3.44 -0.72 -14.60
N LEU A 72 3.16 -0.92 -13.31
CA LEU A 72 1.93 -1.55 -12.84
C LEU A 72 0.84 -0.52 -12.53
N PRO A 73 -0.44 -0.89 -12.70
CA PRO A 73 -1.55 -0.13 -12.13
C PRO A 73 -1.41 -0.03 -10.61
N THR A 74 -1.85 1.09 -10.02
CA THR A 74 -1.71 1.36 -8.57
C THR A 74 -2.32 0.26 -7.70
N SER A 75 -3.43 -0.38 -8.13
CA SER A 75 -4.03 -1.52 -7.42
C SER A 75 -3.06 -2.70 -7.31
N GLN A 76 -2.37 -3.05 -8.39
CA GLN A 76 -1.37 -4.12 -8.38
C GLN A 76 -0.13 -3.76 -7.56
N VAL A 77 0.27 -2.48 -7.54
CA VAL A 77 1.33 -2.01 -6.63
C VAL A 77 0.93 -2.19 -5.17
N ILE A 78 -0.33 -1.96 -4.83
CA ILE A 78 -0.86 -2.22 -3.48
C ILE A 78 -0.85 -3.72 -3.17
N ASP A 79 -1.19 -4.59 -4.13
CA ASP A 79 -1.09 -6.04 -3.94
C ASP A 79 0.36 -6.49 -3.68
N VAL A 80 1.33 -5.93 -4.42
CA VAL A 80 2.76 -6.16 -4.14
C VAL A 80 3.15 -5.65 -2.75
N TYR A 81 2.64 -4.48 -2.34
CA TYR A 81 2.84 -3.97 -0.97
C TYR A 81 2.35 -4.96 0.08
N LEU A 82 1.15 -5.53 -0.09
CA LEU A 82 0.58 -6.48 0.85
C LEU A 82 1.43 -7.75 0.98
N LEU A 83 1.97 -8.26 -0.13
CA LEU A 83 2.92 -9.37 -0.10
C LEU A 83 4.26 -8.97 0.53
N ALA A 84 4.80 -7.81 0.20
CA ALA A 84 6.01 -7.28 0.82
C ALA A 84 5.85 -7.10 2.35
N TYR A 85 4.68 -6.66 2.78
CA TYR A 85 4.32 -6.56 4.20
C TYR A 85 4.26 -7.94 4.86
N LYS A 86 3.55 -8.90 4.25
CA LYS A 86 3.43 -10.29 4.72
C LYS A 86 4.81 -10.97 4.83
N TYR A 87 5.69 -10.74 3.87
CA TYR A 87 7.00 -11.36 3.79
C TYR A 87 8.13 -10.53 4.44
N LEU A 88 7.80 -9.47 5.16
CA LEU A 88 8.76 -8.62 5.89
C LEU A 88 9.85 -8.02 4.97
N ASN A 89 9.48 -7.68 3.75
CA ASN A 89 10.37 -7.01 2.80
C ASN A 89 10.19 -5.49 2.85
N VAL A 90 10.99 -4.80 3.66
CA VAL A 90 10.91 -3.35 3.86
C VAL A 90 11.20 -2.58 2.56
N ILE A 91 12.16 -3.04 1.75
CA ILE A 91 12.56 -2.37 0.50
C ILE A 91 11.35 -2.24 -0.44
N PHE A 92 10.59 -3.32 -0.63
CA PHE A 92 9.41 -3.28 -1.51
C PHE A 92 8.19 -2.63 -0.85
N GLN A 93 8.10 -2.62 0.49
CA GLN A 93 7.10 -1.81 1.16
C GLN A 93 7.33 -0.32 0.86
N ASP A 94 8.55 0.18 1.02
CA ASP A 94 8.90 1.58 0.76
C ASP A 94 8.78 1.94 -0.72
N ALA A 95 9.27 1.09 -1.61
CA ALA A 95 9.14 1.29 -3.05
C ALA A 95 7.66 1.39 -3.48
N SER A 96 6.81 0.50 -2.97
CA SER A 96 5.37 0.53 -3.25
C SER A 96 4.72 1.81 -2.71
N ILE A 97 5.06 2.24 -1.48
CA ILE A 97 4.58 3.50 -0.89
C ILE A 97 4.98 4.68 -1.79
N GLY A 98 6.23 4.74 -2.25
CA GLY A 98 6.73 5.79 -3.12
C GLY A 98 5.96 5.87 -4.45
N VAL A 99 5.70 4.72 -5.07
CA VAL A 99 4.92 4.66 -6.32
C VAL A 99 3.46 5.06 -6.09
N VAL A 100 2.80 4.50 -5.09
CA VAL A 100 1.41 4.83 -4.75
C VAL A 100 1.26 6.31 -4.40
N TRP A 101 2.18 6.88 -3.59
CA TRP A 101 2.17 8.31 -3.26
C TRP A 101 2.26 9.19 -4.50
N ARG A 102 3.18 8.87 -5.43
CA ARG A 102 3.35 9.61 -6.68
C ARG A 102 2.07 9.56 -7.53
N ASP A 103 1.48 8.38 -7.66
CA ASP A 103 0.29 8.17 -8.47
C ASP A 103 -0.92 8.90 -7.86
N LEU A 104 -1.12 8.80 -6.55
CA LEU A 104 -2.16 9.54 -5.83
C LEU A 104 -1.99 11.06 -5.97
N LYS A 105 -0.75 11.56 -5.94
CA LYS A 105 -0.46 12.97 -6.17
C LYS A 105 -0.78 13.40 -7.60
N ALA A 106 -0.44 12.59 -8.59
CA ALA A 106 -0.73 12.85 -10.00
C ALA A 106 -2.22 12.74 -10.32
N ASP A 107 -2.90 11.75 -9.71
CA ASP A 107 -4.30 11.42 -9.98
C ASP A 107 -5.30 12.19 -9.09
N CYS A 108 -4.84 13.07 -8.21
CA CYS A 108 -5.74 14.01 -7.49
C CYS A 108 -6.69 14.78 -8.44
N LEU A 109 -6.50 14.59 -9.74
CA LEU A 109 -7.25 15.27 -10.81
C LEU A 109 -8.15 14.34 -11.65
N LYS A 110 -8.06 13.00 -11.60
CA LYS A 110 -8.57 12.20 -12.73
C LYS A 110 -9.37 10.90 -12.48
N SER A 111 -9.23 10.10 -11.43
CA SER A 111 -9.83 8.75 -11.45
C SER A 111 -10.58 8.27 -10.19
N ARG A 112 -11.56 7.34 -10.44
CA ARG A 112 -12.51 6.77 -9.45
C ARG A 112 -12.15 5.34 -8.97
N SER A 113 -11.10 4.68 -9.48
CA SER A 113 -11.00 3.21 -9.43
C SER A 113 -10.29 2.57 -8.23
N GLU A 114 -9.69 3.34 -7.29
CA GLU A 114 -8.69 2.78 -6.37
C GLU A 114 -9.15 2.53 -4.92
N TYR A 115 -10.42 2.70 -4.63
CA TYR A 115 -10.91 2.70 -3.24
C TYR A 115 -11.10 1.31 -2.61
N TYR A 116 -11.25 0.28 -3.42
CA TYR A 116 -11.35 -1.09 -2.92
C TYR A 116 -10.06 -1.53 -2.20
N SER A 117 -8.92 -1.04 -2.67
CA SER A 117 -7.61 -1.34 -2.07
C SER A 117 -7.44 -0.81 -0.64
N ILE A 118 -8.18 0.23 -0.23
CA ILE A 118 -8.12 0.77 1.15
C ILE A 118 -8.62 -0.28 2.15
N VAL A 119 -9.75 -0.90 1.87
CA VAL A 119 -10.35 -1.91 2.75
C VAL A 119 -9.41 -3.10 2.89
N ASP A 120 -8.82 -3.56 1.79
CA ASP A 120 -7.87 -4.68 1.79
C ASP A 120 -6.61 -4.36 2.59
N VAL A 121 -6.03 -3.17 2.44
CA VAL A 121 -4.86 -2.76 3.22
C VAL A 121 -5.20 -2.74 4.72
N PHE A 122 -6.37 -2.25 5.09
CA PHE A 122 -6.79 -2.24 6.49
C PHE A 122 -7.11 -3.62 7.03
N ALA A 123 -7.59 -4.55 6.20
CA ALA A 123 -7.85 -5.93 6.60
C ALA A 123 -6.56 -6.75 6.78
N LYS A 124 -5.55 -6.51 5.92
CA LYS A 124 -4.37 -7.38 5.80
C LYS A 124 -3.09 -6.83 6.46
N THR A 125 -3.14 -5.63 7.06
CA THR A 125 -1.96 -5.03 7.71
C THR A 125 -2.25 -4.62 9.15
N LEU A 126 -1.22 -4.34 9.94
CA LEU A 126 -1.34 -3.84 11.31
C LEU A 126 -1.53 -2.32 11.35
N LYS A 127 -1.92 -1.80 12.52
CA LYS A 127 -2.13 -0.36 12.78
C LYS A 127 -0.93 0.52 12.46
N SER A 128 0.27 -0.02 12.57
CA SER A 128 1.54 0.66 12.28
C SER A 128 1.83 0.82 10.79
N SER A 129 1.05 0.20 9.90
CA SER A 129 1.27 0.28 8.46
C SER A 129 1.18 1.72 7.94
N LYS A 130 2.26 2.19 7.35
CA LYS A 130 2.34 3.53 6.76
C LYS A 130 1.43 3.69 5.54
N MET A 131 1.17 2.60 4.80
CA MET A 131 0.24 2.60 3.67
C MET A 131 -1.19 2.94 4.12
N ARG A 132 -1.63 2.48 5.30
CA ARG A 132 -2.95 2.85 5.85
C ARG A 132 -3.08 4.37 5.99
N LEU A 133 -2.05 5.01 6.55
CA LEU A 133 -2.06 6.45 6.76
C LEU A 133 -2.04 7.22 5.43
N LEU A 134 -1.21 6.79 4.49
CA LEU A 134 -1.13 7.38 3.14
C LEU A 134 -2.48 7.33 2.45
N LEU A 135 -3.11 6.17 2.40
CA LEU A 135 -4.39 5.98 1.73
C LEU A 135 -5.51 6.75 2.41
N ALA A 136 -5.57 6.74 3.75
CA ALA A 136 -6.58 7.48 4.50
C ALA A 136 -6.46 9.01 4.29
N ARG A 137 -5.25 9.56 4.33
CA ARG A 137 -5.01 10.98 4.06
C ARG A 137 -5.36 11.36 2.63
N SER A 138 -4.94 10.56 1.67
CA SER A 138 -5.25 10.81 0.25
C SER A 138 -6.75 10.75 -0.02
N PHE A 139 -7.44 9.83 0.63
CA PHE A 139 -8.90 9.73 0.59
C PHE A 139 -9.57 11.00 1.10
N VAL A 140 -9.21 11.44 2.31
CA VAL A 140 -9.79 12.65 2.92
C VAL A 140 -9.46 13.88 2.07
N TYR A 141 -8.21 14.01 1.61
CA TYR A 141 -7.82 15.11 0.74
C TYR A 141 -8.70 15.20 -0.51
N ARG A 142 -8.89 14.08 -1.19
CA ARG A 142 -9.63 14.03 -2.45
C ARG A 142 -11.09 14.41 -2.30
N HIS A 143 -11.72 14.00 -1.21
CA HIS A 143 -13.17 14.20 -1.02
C HIS A 143 -13.53 15.46 -0.26
N PHE A 144 -12.68 15.94 0.61
CA PHE A 144 -12.97 17.11 1.45
C PHE A 144 -12.20 18.36 1.02
N CYS A 145 -11.05 18.19 0.34
CA CYS A 145 -10.19 19.32 -0.02
C CYS A 145 -10.13 19.60 -1.53
N GLY A 146 -10.45 18.60 -2.36
CA GLY A 146 -10.37 18.72 -3.82
C GLY A 146 -11.49 19.58 -4.42
N ALA A 147 -11.30 19.98 -5.67
CA ALA A 147 -12.22 20.83 -6.43
C ALA A 147 -13.64 20.25 -6.65
N SER A 148 -13.87 19.00 -6.25
CA SER A 148 -15.15 18.29 -6.33
C SER A 148 -15.99 18.39 -5.04
N SER A 149 -15.61 19.22 -4.09
CA SER A 149 -16.21 19.32 -2.75
C SER A 149 -17.67 19.87 -2.69
N GLY A 150 -18.39 19.80 -3.76
CA GLY A 150 -19.82 20.19 -3.82
C GLY A 150 -20.75 19.08 -4.31
N ALA A 151 -20.24 17.94 -4.67
CA ALA A 151 -21.04 16.80 -5.09
C ALA A 151 -21.46 15.94 -3.89
N ASN A 152 -22.65 15.34 -3.96
CA ASN A 152 -23.12 14.33 -3.02
C ASN A 152 -22.02 13.30 -2.79
N MET A 153 -21.91 12.79 -1.56
CA MET A 153 -20.95 11.74 -1.21
C MET A 153 -21.11 10.59 -2.22
N PRO A 154 -20.06 10.21 -2.95
CA PRO A 154 -20.20 9.16 -3.95
C PRO A 154 -20.62 7.83 -3.29
N GLU A 155 -21.43 7.01 -3.97
CA GLU A 155 -21.92 5.71 -3.48
C GLU A 155 -20.86 4.80 -2.89
N TRP A 156 -19.63 4.86 -3.42
CA TRP A 156 -18.51 4.08 -2.90
C TRP A 156 -17.97 4.59 -1.55
N CYS A 157 -18.17 5.85 -1.17
CA CYS A 157 -17.89 6.35 0.17
C CYS A 157 -18.81 5.69 1.20
N GLU A 158 -20.09 5.55 0.84
CA GLU A 158 -21.06 4.79 1.66
C GLU A 158 -20.59 3.35 1.83
N LYS A 159 -20.15 2.71 0.76
CA LYS A 159 -19.59 1.36 0.81
C LYS A 159 -18.35 1.23 1.69
N ILE A 160 -17.45 2.22 1.72
CA ILE A 160 -16.31 2.22 2.64
C ILE A 160 -16.77 2.33 4.09
N VAL A 161 -17.74 3.18 4.37
CA VAL A 161 -18.30 3.35 5.72
C VAL A 161 -19.05 2.09 6.15
N GLU A 162 -19.80 1.47 5.24
CA GLU A 162 -20.56 0.25 5.52
C GLU A 162 -19.68 -0.99 5.68
N HIS A 163 -18.67 -1.16 4.84
CA HIS A 163 -17.78 -2.32 4.83
C HIS A 163 -16.46 -2.06 5.56
N GLY A 164 -16.16 -0.79 5.85
CA GLY A 164 -14.98 -0.40 6.62
C GLY A 164 -15.11 -0.87 8.07
N ASN A 165 -14.02 -1.39 8.61
CA ASN A 165 -13.98 -1.70 10.04
C ASN A 165 -13.92 -0.42 10.87
N ALA A 166 -14.24 -0.51 12.16
CA ALA A 166 -14.25 0.62 13.09
C ALA A 166 -12.91 1.37 13.14
N GLU A 167 -11.80 0.69 12.84
CA GLU A 167 -10.47 1.28 12.81
C GLU A 167 -10.28 2.21 11.59
N LEU A 168 -10.66 1.77 10.39
CA LEU A 168 -10.64 2.60 9.19
C LEU A 168 -11.48 3.86 9.39
N ASN A 169 -12.71 3.71 9.87
CA ASN A 169 -13.61 4.82 10.13
C ASN A 169 -13.02 5.80 11.17
N SER A 170 -12.38 5.27 12.22
CA SER A 170 -11.72 6.10 13.25
C SER A 170 -10.54 6.89 12.67
N ILE A 171 -9.74 6.30 11.81
CA ILE A 171 -8.60 7.01 11.17
C ILE A 171 -9.10 8.06 10.20
N LEU A 172 -10.10 7.74 9.38
CA LEU A 172 -10.70 8.72 8.46
C LEU A 172 -11.27 9.94 9.22
N LEU A 173 -12.01 9.71 10.29
CA LEU A 173 -12.52 10.78 11.14
C LEU A 173 -11.39 11.62 11.76
N LYS A 174 -10.33 11.00 12.27
CA LYS A 174 -9.18 11.73 12.81
C LYS A 174 -8.52 12.62 11.76
N GLU A 175 -8.35 12.14 10.54
CA GLU A 175 -7.76 12.92 9.46
C GLU A 175 -8.68 14.07 9.02
N VAL A 176 -10.02 13.88 9.00
CA VAL A 176 -10.98 14.96 8.77
C VAL A 176 -10.89 16.03 9.86
N PHE A 177 -10.86 15.62 11.14
CA PHE A 177 -10.75 16.58 12.25
C PHE A 177 -9.39 17.29 12.25
N ARG A 178 -8.30 16.58 11.92
CA ARG A 178 -6.99 17.21 11.74
C ARG A 178 -7.04 18.28 10.66
N TRP A 179 -7.63 17.96 9.52
CA TRP A 179 -7.81 18.92 8.45
C TRP A 179 -8.59 20.16 8.89
N ILE A 180 -9.74 19.98 9.53
CA ILE A 180 -10.56 21.09 10.01
C ILE A 180 -9.74 21.98 10.96
N ALA A 181 -9.02 21.41 11.92
CA ALA A 181 -8.23 22.14 12.91
C ALA A 181 -7.06 22.91 12.28
N ASP A 182 -6.32 22.28 11.37
CA ASP A 182 -5.17 22.90 10.69
C ASP A 182 -5.61 24.01 9.72
N TYR A 183 -6.75 23.80 9.06
CA TYR A 183 -7.31 24.75 8.13
C TYR A 183 -7.85 25.99 8.83
N GLN A 184 -8.55 25.82 9.95
CA GLN A 184 -9.04 26.93 10.75
C GLN A 184 -7.91 27.78 11.35
N LYS A 185 -6.80 27.15 11.76
CA LYS A 185 -5.63 27.87 12.30
C LYS A 185 -4.91 28.72 11.27
N LYS A 186 -4.83 28.24 10.00
CA LYS A 186 -4.05 28.91 8.95
C LYS A 186 -4.77 30.06 8.25
N THR A 187 -6.06 30.07 8.23
CA THR A 187 -6.80 30.92 7.29
C THR A 187 -7.75 31.93 7.90
N GLY A 188 -8.16 31.79 9.15
CA GLY A 188 -9.21 32.66 9.74
C GLY A 188 -10.49 32.83 8.89
N LEU A 189 -10.38 32.54 7.60
CA LEU A 189 -11.44 32.51 6.57
C LEU A 189 -10.99 31.57 5.44
N ILE A 190 -11.86 30.64 5.04
CA ILE A 190 -11.63 29.63 4.02
C ILE A 190 -11.45 30.27 2.63
N LYS A 191 -10.24 30.69 2.26
CA LYS A 191 -9.98 31.33 0.97
C LYS A 191 -9.37 30.42 -0.08
N LYS A 192 -8.64 29.33 0.30
CA LYS A 192 -8.03 28.41 -0.66
C LYS A 192 -7.87 27.03 -0.04
N PRO A 193 -8.28 25.94 -0.73
CA PRO A 193 -8.05 24.59 -0.24
C PRO A 193 -6.54 24.28 -0.16
N PRO A 194 -6.10 23.43 0.78
CA PRO A 194 -4.70 22.99 0.87
C PRO A 194 -4.28 22.24 -0.40
N THR A 195 -3.00 22.27 -0.72
CA THR A 195 -2.46 21.40 -1.76
C THR A 195 -2.35 19.95 -1.25
N PHE A 196 -2.15 19.01 -2.16
CA PHE A 196 -1.91 17.61 -1.80
C PHE A 196 -0.74 17.47 -0.81
N LEU A 197 0.36 18.18 -1.08
CA LEU A 197 1.54 18.16 -0.19
C LEU A 197 1.26 18.76 1.18
N ASP A 198 0.48 19.84 1.24
CA ASP A 198 0.13 20.46 2.53
C ASP A 198 -0.71 19.55 3.42
N PHE A 199 -1.54 18.71 2.81
CA PHE A 199 -2.47 17.85 3.53
C PHE A 199 -1.94 16.43 3.73
N VAL A 200 -1.52 15.78 2.67
CA VAL A 200 -1.08 14.38 2.70
C VAL A 200 0.33 14.27 3.29
N GLY A 201 1.21 15.22 2.98
CA GLY A 201 2.61 15.21 3.39
C GLY A 201 3.54 14.78 2.24
N CYS A 202 4.83 14.79 2.51
CA CYS A 202 5.81 14.28 1.55
C CYS A 202 5.94 12.75 1.66
N VAL A 203 6.58 12.12 0.67
CA VAL A 203 6.73 10.66 0.65
C VAL A 203 7.54 10.16 1.84
N ASP A 204 8.52 10.93 2.30
CA ASP A 204 9.40 10.55 3.42
C ASP A 204 8.65 10.36 4.75
N ASP A 205 7.49 11.01 4.91
CA ASP A 205 6.62 10.83 6.09
C ASP A 205 6.05 9.39 6.19
N PHE A 206 6.08 8.64 5.08
CA PHE A 206 5.50 7.31 4.97
C PHE A 206 6.53 6.19 4.80
N LEU A 207 7.81 6.50 4.57
CA LEU A 207 8.84 5.48 4.45
C LEU A 207 9.14 4.83 5.82
N ILE A 208 9.54 3.58 5.76
CA ILE A 208 9.92 2.82 6.95
C ILE A 208 11.38 3.15 7.23
N GLU A 209 11.66 3.67 8.43
CA GLU A 209 13.05 3.92 8.83
C GLU A 209 13.80 2.59 8.84
N SER A 210 14.83 2.50 8.00
CA SER A 210 15.76 1.38 8.01
C SER A 210 16.62 1.50 9.28
N THR A 211 16.32 0.70 10.28
CA THR A 211 17.18 0.52 11.49
C THR A 211 18.36 -0.37 11.19
#